data_80c37248a73f71654730e8e23448f0ac
#
_entry.id   80c37248a73f71654730e8e23448f0ac
#
_cell.length_a   1.000
_cell.length_b   1.000
_cell.length_c   1.000
_cell.angle_alpha   90.00
_cell.angle_beta   90.00
_cell.angle_gamma   90.00
#
_symmetry.space_group_name_H-M   'P 1'
#
loop_
_entity.id
_entity.type
_entity.pdbx_description
1 polymer ?
#
loop_
_entity_poly.entity_id
_entity_poly.type
_entity_poly.pdbx_seq_one_letter_code
_entity_poly.pdbx_strand_id
1 'polypeptide(L)'
;MLHSAGRRGVILRPTLEQKDRIMTTAYDFTATDIDGHVRSLDEYRGKALLVVNVASQCGFTPQYTGMEKLWRDYRDRGFAVLGFPCDQFGHQEPGDAAEIRNFCSLNYDVSFPLYAKVDVNGAAAHPLWTWLKDEKGGFLGIDAIKWNFSKFLVGRDGRVIKRYAPTDKPESIAADIEAALA
;
A
#
# COMPACT_ATOMS: atom_id res chain seq x y z
N MET A 1 -2.22 -61.59 23.97
CA MET A 1 -2.90 -60.85 22.87
C MET A 1 -3.10 -59.43 23.35
N LEU A 2 -2.25 -58.51 22.91
CA LEU A 2 -2.26 -57.11 23.29
C LEU A 2 -2.93 -56.30 22.13
N HIS A 3 -4.08 -55.69 22.42
CA HIS A 3 -4.75 -54.80 21.47
C HIS A 3 -4.20 -53.37 21.63
N SER A 4 -3.43 -52.94 20.65
CA SER A 4 -2.97 -51.56 20.52
C SER A 4 -4.14 -50.73 20.02
N ALA A 5 -4.66 -49.82 20.87
CA ALA A 5 -5.63 -48.81 20.48
C ALA A 5 -4.90 -47.61 19.83
N GLY A 6 -4.99 -47.49 18.52
CA GLY A 6 -4.46 -46.35 17.78
C GLY A 6 -5.20 -45.06 18.17
N ARG A 7 -4.49 -44.09 18.70
CA ARG A 7 -4.98 -42.74 18.92
C ARG A 7 -5.11 -42.07 17.56
N ARG A 8 -6.36 -41.86 17.12
CA ARG A 8 -6.66 -40.96 15.98
C ARG A 8 -6.43 -39.52 16.43
N GLY A 9 -5.38 -38.94 15.92
CA GLY A 9 -5.14 -37.49 16.11
C GLY A 9 -6.29 -36.67 15.50
N VAL A 10 -6.95 -35.89 16.33
CA VAL A 10 -7.95 -34.93 15.88
C VAL A 10 -7.21 -33.80 15.20
N ILE A 11 -7.29 -33.71 13.88
CA ILE A 11 -6.81 -32.54 13.12
C ILE A 11 -7.81 -31.42 13.36
N LEU A 12 -7.51 -30.53 14.27
CA LEU A 12 -8.29 -29.30 14.48
C LEU A 12 -8.16 -28.44 13.23
N ARG A 13 -9.26 -28.24 12.52
CA ARG A 13 -9.34 -27.26 11.45
C ARG A 13 -9.31 -25.87 12.08
N PRO A 14 -8.45 -24.95 11.62
CA PRO A 14 -8.43 -23.58 12.14
C PRO A 14 -9.79 -22.92 11.93
N THR A 15 -10.23 -22.16 12.94
CA THR A 15 -11.45 -21.35 12.87
C THR A 15 -11.31 -20.27 11.78
N LEU A 16 -12.44 -19.76 11.24
CA LEU A 16 -12.45 -18.70 10.23
C LEU A 16 -11.64 -17.47 10.68
N GLU A 17 -11.75 -17.07 11.95
CA GLU A 17 -10.94 -15.99 12.54
C GLU A 17 -9.43 -16.27 12.56
N GLN A 18 -9.02 -17.53 12.76
CA GLN A 18 -7.61 -17.93 12.70
C GLN A 18 -7.09 -17.98 11.25
N LYS A 19 -7.95 -18.33 10.29
CA LYS A 19 -7.62 -18.29 8.87
C LYS A 19 -7.44 -16.86 8.38
N ASP A 20 -8.29 -15.94 8.79
CA ASP A 20 -8.21 -14.52 8.42
C ASP A 20 -6.95 -13.85 9.00
N ARG A 21 -6.53 -14.23 10.19
CA ARG A 21 -5.33 -13.67 10.84
C ARG A 21 -3.99 -14.15 10.26
N ILE A 22 -3.98 -15.33 9.65
CA ILE A 22 -2.75 -15.97 9.14
C ILE A 22 -2.49 -15.60 7.66
N MET A 23 -3.49 -15.09 6.92
CA MET A 23 -3.45 -15.03 5.46
C MET A 23 -3.68 -13.62 4.86
N THR A 24 -3.90 -12.57 5.66
CA THR A 24 -4.12 -11.24 5.09
C THR A 24 -2.81 -10.61 4.66
N THR A 25 -2.71 -10.33 3.38
CA THR A 25 -1.61 -9.63 2.73
C THR A 25 -2.14 -8.45 1.94
N ALA A 26 -1.29 -7.59 1.43
CA ALA A 26 -1.70 -6.50 0.54
C ALA A 26 -2.43 -7.00 -0.71
N TYR A 27 -2.14 -8.22 -1.15
CA TYR A 27 -2.74 -8.80 -2.37
C TYR A 27 -4.20 -9.24 -2.19
N ASP A 28 -4.69 -9.32 -0.95
CA ASP A 28 -6.07 -9.75 -0.65
C ASP A 28 -7.09 -8.61 -0.80
N PHE A 29 -6.63 -7.39 -1.10
CA PHE A 29 -7.48 -6.22 -1.25
C PHE A 29 -7.81 -5.92 -2.71
N THR A 30 -8.92 -5.21 -2.90
CA THR A 30 -9.29 -4.60 -4.18
C THR A 30 -9.32 -3.08 -4.02
N ALA A 31 -9.08 -2.36 -5.10
CA ALA A 31 -9.20 -0.91 -5.14
C ALA A 31 -9.69 -0.47 -6.52
N THR A 32 -10.38 0.65 -6.60
CA THR A 32 -10.75 1.25 -7.88
C THR A 32 -9.58 2.05 -8.42
N ASP A 33 -9.18 1.82 -9.66
CA ASP A 33 -8.13 2.62 -10.31
C ASP A 33 -8.63 4.02 -10.69
N ILE A 34 -7.73 4.88 -11.13
CA ILE A 34 -8.05 6.28 -11.48
C ILE A 34 -9.03 6.37 -12.67
N ASP A 35 -9.14 5.31 -13.47
CA ASP A 35 -10.04 5.21 -14.61
C ASP A 35 -11.42 4.64 -14.23
N GLY A 36 -11.63 4.30 -12.97
CA GLY A 36 -12.90 3.82 -12.44
C GLY A 36 -13.09 2.29 -12.49
N HIS A 37 -12.03 1.52 -12.81
CA HIS A 37 -12.11 0.07 -12.86
C HIS A 37 -11.72 -0.54 -11.50
N VAL A 38 -12.50 -1.50 -11.02
CA VAL A 38 -12.13 -2.27 -9.84
C VAL A 38 -10.98 -3.21 -10.18
N ARG A 39 -9.88 -3.10 -9.44
CA ARG A 39 -8.65 -3.87 -9.63
C ARG A 39 -8.39 -4.73 -8.39
N SER A 40 -8.06 -5.98 -8.59
CA SER A 40 -7.54 -6.82 -7.52
C SER A 40 -6.05 -6.55 -7.36
N LEU A 41 -5.59 -6.28 -6.12
CA LEU A 41 -4.16 -6.15 -5.85
C LEU A 41 -3.40 -7.48 -5.96
N ASP A 42 -4.12 -8.59 -6.16
CA ASP A 42 -3.52 -9.88 -6.49
C ASP A 42 -2.69 -9.85 -7.79
N GLU A 43 -2.98 -8.91 -8.68
CA GLU A 43 -2.17 -8.68 -9.89
C GLU A 43 -0.70 -8.32 -9.58
N TYR A 44 -0.42 -7.86 -8.37
CA TYR A 44 0.93 -7.54 -7.88
C TYR A 44 1.57 -8.66 -7.08
N ARG A 45 0.95 -9.84 -7.00
CA ARG A 45 1.47 -10.96 -6.21
C ARG A 45 2.91 -11.29 -6.60
N GLY A 46 3.77 -11.40 -5.56
CA GLY A 46 5.21 -11.62 -5.75
C GLY A 46 6.02 -10.37 -6.05
N LYS A 47 5.39 -9.19 -6.10
CA LYS A 47 6.07 -7.90 -6.25
C LYS A 47 6.13 -7.17 -4.92
N ALA A 48 7.22 -6.42 -4.70
CA ALA A 48 7.27 -5.44 -3.63
C ALA A 48 6.48 -4.18 -4.03
N LEU A 49 5.80 -3.55 -3.06
CA LEU A 49 4.94 -2.39 -3.32
C LEU A 49 5.34 -1.21 -2.44
N LEU A 50 5.34 -0.01 -2.99
CA LEU A 50 5.34 1.24 -2.24
C LEU A 50 3.94 1.88 -2.36
N VAL A 51 3.17 1.83 -1.27
CA VAL A 51 1.82 2.38 -1.20
C VAL A 51 1.87 3.77 -0.58
N VAL A 52 1.35 4.78 -1.29
CA VAL A 52 1.51 6.20 -0.94
C VAL A 52 0.17 6.91 -1.06
N ASN A 53 -0.21 7.71 -0.04
CA ASN A 53 -1.31 8.66 -0.19
C ASN A 53 -0.78 9.98 -0.76
N VAL A 54 -1.39 10.43 -1.84
CA VAL A 54 -0.87 11.54 -2.66
C VAL A 54 -1.86 12.70 -2.74
N ALA A 55 -1.33 13.88 -3.06
CA ALA A 55 -2.12 15.09 -3.29
C ALA A 55 -1.42 16.01 -4.28
N SER A 56 -2.23 16.79 -5.04
CA SER A 56 -1.76 17.69 -6.09
C SER A 56 -1.33 19.07 -5.60
N GLN A 57 -1.77 19.47 -4.40
CA GLN A 57 -1.59 20.84 -3.87
C GLN A 57 -0.87 20.86 -2.52
N CYS A 58 0.08 19.95 -2.32
CA CYS A 58 0.84 19.80 -1.07
C CYS A 58 2.29 20.29 -1.26
N GLY A 59 2.91 20.78 -0.19
CA GLY A 59 4.35 21.09 -0.21
C GLY A 59 5.24 19.87 -0.53
N PHE A 60 4.75 18.65 -0.29
CA PHE A 60 5.43 17.41 -0.64
C PHE A 60 5.11 16.89 -2.05
N THR A 61 4.24 17.54 -2.80
CA THR A 61 3.87 17.12 -4.17
C THR A 61 5.07 16.92 -5.10
N PRO A 62 6.18 17.68 -5.01
CA PRO A 62 7.39 17.40 -5.78
C PRO A 62 7.99 16.00 -5.57
N GLN A 63 7.61 15.27 -4.53
CA GLN A 63 8.03 13.87 -4.34
C GLN A 63 7.51 12.92 -5.43
N TYR A 64 6.53 13.32 -6.22
CA TYR A 64 6.13 12.57 -7.43
C TYR A 64 7.31 12.27 -8.34
N THR A 65 8.24 13.19 -8.50
CA THR A 65 9.45 12.98 -9.32
C THR A 65 10.29 11.81 -8.81
N GLY A 66 10.55 11.76 -7.51
CA GLY A 66 11.32 10.67 -6.92
C GLY A 66 10.59 9.34 -6.93
N MET A 67 9.26 9.33 -6.73
CA MET A 67 8.44 8.11 -6.83
C MET A 67 8.40 7.57 -8.25
N GLU A 68 8.26 8.42 -9.25
CA GLU A 68 8.32 8.02 -10.66
C GLU A 68 9.70 7.44 -11.02
N LYS A 69 10.77 8.03 -10.47
CA LYS A 69 12.11 7.48 -10.65
C LYS A 69 12.24 6.07 -10.04
N LEU A 70 11.76 5.85 -8.83
CA LEU A 70 11.76 4.52 -8.20
C LEU A 70 10.96 3.52 -9.06
N TRP A 71 9.79 3.93 -9.55
CA TRP A 71 8.98 3.10 -10.44
C TRP A 71 9.75 2.69 -11.69
N ARG A 72 10.38 3.63 -12.39
CA ARG A 72 11.13 3.35 -13.62
C ARG A 72 12.35 2.48 -13.38
N ASP A 73 13.06 2.71 -12.27
CA ASP A 73 14.28 1.97 -11.93
C ASP A 73 13.99 0.52 -11.52
N TYR A 74 12.86 0.25 -10.87
CA TYR A 74 12.61 -1.04 -10.20
C TYR A 74 11.43 -1.86 -10.75
N ARG A 75 10.55 -1.30 -11.58
CA ARG A 75 9.36 -2.01 -12.08
C ARG A 75 9.69 -3.33 -12.77
N ASP A 76 10.75 -3.38 -13.55
CA ASP A 76 11.17 -4.59 -14.29
C ASP A 76 11.83 -5.63 -13.38
N ARG A 77 12.10 -5.28 -12.13
CA ARG A 77 12.64 -6.16 -11.10
C ARG A 77 11.58 -6.67 -10.11
N GLY A 78 10.30 -6.42 -10.38
CA GLY A 78 9.19 -6.85 -9.53
C GLY A 78 8.82 -5.87 -8.42
N PHE A 79 8.74 -4.58 -8.76
CA PHE A 79 8.34 -3.51 -7.86
C PHE A 79 7.22 -2.67 -8.48
N ALA A 80 6.34 -2.13 -7.65
CA ALA A 80 5.35 -1.16 -8.09
C ALA A 80 5.14 -0.05 -7.06
N VAL A 81 4.86 1.15 -7.54
CA VAL A 81 4.36 2.28 -6.75
C VAL A 81 2.85 2.37 -6.96
N LEU A 82 2.09 2.42 -5.88
CA LEU A 82 0.64 2.54 -5.89
C LEU A 82 0.25 3.89 -5.25
N GLY A 83 -0.20 4.83 -6.06
CA GLY A 83 -0.59 6.17 -5.62
C GLY A 83 -2.09 6.26 -5.35
N PHE A 84 -2.46 6.60 -4.12
CA PHE A 84 -3.86 6.79 -3.68
C PHE A 84 -4.11 8.27 -3.39
N PRO A 85 -4.80 9.02 -4.25
CA PRO A 85 -5.21 10.39 -3.95
C PRO A 85 -6.08 10.44 -2.69
N CYS A 86 -5.85 11.45 -1.84
CA CYS A 86 -6.60 11.64 -0.60
C CYS A 86 -6.77 13.12 -0.30
N ASP A 87 -8.00 13.55 0.02
CA ASP A 87 -8.33 14.95 0.29
C ASP A 87 -8.49 15.28 1.79
N GLN A 88 -8.13 14.34 2.67
CA GLN A 88 -8.32 14.50 4.12
C GLN A 88 -7.33 15.44 4.79
N PHE A 89 -6.28 15.88 4.10
CA PHE A 89 -5.20 16.68 4.66
C PHE A 89 -5.18 18.08 4.02
N GLY A 90 -5.85 19.04 4.66
CA GLY A 90 -5.91 20.42 4.22
C GLY A 90 -6.64 20.63 2.88
N HIS A 91 -7.47 19.69 2.46
CA HIS A 91 -8.16 19.72 1.17
C HIS A 91 -7.21 19.98 -0.02
N GLN A 92 -6.06 19.29 -0.02
CA GLN A 92 -5.00 19.48 -1.01
C GLN A 92 -5.12 18.55 -2.23
N GLU A 93 -6.23 17.77 -2.31
CA GLU A 93 -6.59 16.94 -3.47
C GLU A 93 -8.08 17.16 -3.85
N PRO A 94 -8.50 18.40 -4.19
CA PRO A 94 -9.93 18.70 -4.41
C PRO A 94 -10.44 18.21 -5.76
N GLY A 95 -9.56 17.92 -6.73
CA GLY A 95 -9.91 17.56 -8.10
C GLY A 95 -10.62 16.24 -8.23
N ASP A 96 -11.30 16.03 -9.34
CA ASP A 96 -11.82 14.72 -9.75
C ASP A 96 -10.74 13.81 -10.32
N ALA A 97 -11.09 12.57 -10.67
CA ALA A 97 -10.14 11.59 -11.18
C ALA A 97 -9.42 12.05 -12.47
N ALA A 98 -10.14 12.70 -13.39
CA ALA A 98 -9.56 13.20 -14.64
C ALA A 98 -8.58 14.35 -14.39
N GLU A 99 -8.94 15.27 -13.49
CA GLU A 99 -8.07 16.38 -13.10
C GLU A 99 -6.80 15.90 -12.41
N ILE A 100 -6.91 14.92 -11.49
CA ILE A 100 -5.76 14.34 -10.80
C ILE A 100 -4.83 13.62 -11.79
N ARG A 101 -5.38 12.79 -12.68
CA ARG A 101 -4.60 12.10 -13.70
C ARG A 101 -3.87 13.07 -14.61
N ASN A 102 -4.56 14.10 -15.08
CA ASN A 102 -3.96 15.11 -15.96
C ASN A 102 -2.86 15.89 -15.23
N PHE A 103 -3.09 16.26 -13.98
CA PHE A 103 -2.07 16.92 -13.16
C PHE A 103 -0.81 16.08 -13.04
N CYS A 104 -0.95 14.81 -12.66
CA CYS A 104 0.18 13.89 -12.48
C CYS A 104 0.95 13.68 -13.79
N SER A 105 0.23 13.49 -14.90
CA SER A 105 0.83 13.29 -16.22
C SER A 105 1.57 14.54 -16.72
N LEU A 106 0.91 15.69 -16.68
CA LEU A 106 1.44 16.93 -17.28
C LEU A 106 2.57 17.55 -16.46
N ASN A 107 2.52 17.46 -15.12
CA ASN A 107 3.49 18.13 -14.25
C ASN A 107 4.64 17.23 -13.82
N TYR A 108 4.45 15.90 -13.74
CA TYR A 108 5.44 14.98 -13.18
C TYR A 108 5.69 13.74 -14.04
N ASP A 109 5.03 13.65 -15.19
CA ASP A 109 5.15 12.50 -16.12
C ASP A 109 4.93 11.16 -15.40
N VAL A 110 3.98 11.12 -14.47
CA VAL A 110 3.67 9.94 -13.67
C VAL A 110 3.15 8.82 -14.56
N SER A 111 3.79 7.66 -14.47
CA SER A 111 3.41 6.44 -15.17
C SER A 111 3.15 5.24 -14.25
N PHE A 112 3.41 5.37 -12.96
CA PHE A 112 3.04 4.34 -12.00
C PHE A 112 1.51 4.31 -11.77
N PRO A 113 0.96 3.17 -11.31
CA PRO A 113 -0.46 3.02 -11.04
C PRO A 113 -1.03 4.06 -10.08
N LEU A 114 -2.08 4.76 -10.53
CA LEU A 114 -2.89 5.67 -9.72
C LEU A 114 -4.27 5.06 -9.48
N TYR A 115 -4.79 5.29 -8.28
CA TYR A 115 -6.11 4.82 -7.86
C TYR A 115 -7.08 5.99 -7.69
N ALA A 116 -8.36 5.68 -7.58
CA ALA A 116 -9.39 6.65 -7.25
C ALA A 116 -9.15 7.22 -5.85
N LYS A 117 -9.61 8.45 -5.62
CA LYS A 117 -9.53 9.14 -4.34
C LYS A 117 -10.16 8.28 -3.22
N VAL A 118 -9.45 8.15 -2.11
CA VAL A 118 -9.90 7.40 -0.94
C VAL A 118 -9.70 8.20 0.35
N ASP A 119 -10.41 7.80 1.39
CA ASP A 119 -10.06 8.17 2.76
C ASP A 119 -9.05 7.15 3.31
N VAL A 120 -8.09 7.64 4.08
CA VAL A 120 -7.05 6.82 4.72
C VAL A 120 -7.22 6.75 6.24
N ASN A 121 -8.04 7.63 6.82
CA ASN A 121 -8.40 7.69 8.23
C ASN A 121 -9.91 7.75 8.42
N GLY A 122 -10.37 7.36 9.63
CA GLY A 122 -11.77 7.41 10.02
C GLY A 122 -12.58 6.20 9.56
N ALA A 123 -13.89 6.27 9.80
CA ALA A 123 -14.80 5.15 9.55
C ALA A 123 -14.94 4.78 8.07
N ALA A 124 -14.71 5.73 7.16
CA ALA A 124 -14.77 5.54 5.70
C ALA A 124 -13.41 5.20 5.09
N ALA A 125 -12.37 4.96 5.89
CA ALA A 125 -11.05 4.61 5.40
C ALA A 125 -11.12 3.34 4.52
N HIS A 126 -10.41 3.39 3.40
CA HIS A 126 -10.29 2.23 2.52
C HIS A 126 -9.69 1.04 3.29
N PRO A 127 -10.23 -0.19 3.12
CA PRO A 127 -9.79 -1.37 3.88
C PRO A 127 -8.29 -1.65 3.82
N LEU A 128 -7.65 -1.44 2.66
CA LEU A 128 -6.20 -1.54 2.52
C LEU A 128 -5.47 -0.60 3.49
N TRP A 129 -5.93 0.65 3.61
CA TRP A 129 -5.30 1.65 4.46
C TRP A 129 -5.52 1.36 5.96
N THR A 130 -6.68 0.85 6.33
CA THR A 130 -6.91 0.36 7.70
C THR A 130 -5.94 -0.76 8.05
N TRP A 131 -5.81 -1.75 7.16
CA TRP A 131 -4.89 -2.87 7.34
C TRP A 131 -3.41 -2.42 7.40
N LEU A 132 -2.98 -1.52 6.50
CA LEU A 132 -1.60 -0.99 6.50
C LEU A 132 -1.25 -0.33 7.85
N LYS A 133 -2.18 0.45 8.41
CA LYS A 133 -2.01 1.11 9.71
C LYS A 133 -1.94 0.10 10.86
N ASP A 134 -2.74 -0.96 10.81
CA ASP A 134 -2.75 -2.01 11.82
C ASP A 134 -1.46 -2.83 11.79
N GLU A 135 -0.91 -3.10 10.60
CA GLU A 135 0.35 -3.84 10.43
C GLU A 135 1.58 -3.04 10.86
N LYS A 136 1.60 -1.75 10.57
CA LYS A 136 2.68 -0.83 10.96
C LYS A 136 2.11 0.48 11.47
N GLY A 137 1.94 0.56 12.79
CA GLY A 137 1.56 1.78 13.47
C GLY A 137 2.54 2.93 13.28
N GLY A 138 2.09 4.12 13.58
CA GLY A 138 2.91 5.32 13.55
C GLY A 138 3.80 5.48 14.79
N PHE A 139 4.55 6.57 14.80
CA PHE A 139 5.40 6.93 15.92
C PHE A 139 4.58 7.12 17.21
N LEU A 140 5.07 6.60 18.33
CA LEU A 140 4.43 6.64 19.66
C LEU A 140 3.02 6.01 19.73
N GLY A 141 2.75 4.97 18.91
CA GLY A 141 1.45 4.27 18.92
C GLY A 141 0.30 5.07 18.29
N ILE A 142 0.61 6.11 17.54
CA ILE A 142 -0.38 6.86 16.76
C ILE A 142 -0.47 6.24 15.37
N ASP A 143 -1.51 5.44 15.13
CA ASP A 143 -1.65 4.68 13.88
C ASP A 143 -2.17 5.53 12.73
N ALA A 144 -2.95 6.58 13.00
CA ALA A 144 -3.49 7.47 11.99
C ALA A 144 -2.42 8.02 11.03
N ILE A 145 -2.78 8.13 9.76
CA ILE A 145 -1.96 8.85 8.77
C ILE A 145 -2.02 10.34 9.12
N LYS A 146 -0.86 10.98 9.24
CA LYS A 146 -0.76 12.36 9.72
C LYS A 146 -0.81 13.41 8.63
N TRP A 147 -0.37 13.05 7.42
CA TRP A 147 -0.31 13.99 6.29
C TRP A 147 -0.19 13.26 4.95
N ASN A 148 -0.27 14.03 3.85
CA ASN A 148 -0.01 13.54 2.49
C ASN A 148 1.41 12.98 2.35
N PHE A 149 1.60 12.07 1.43
CA PHE A 149 2.88 11.42 1.12
C PHE A 149 3.46 10.55 2.25
N SER A 150 2.59 10.03 3.12
CA SER A 150 2.93 8.89 3.98
C SER A 150 3.06 7.63 3.11
N LYS A 151 4.01 6.77 3.43
CA LYS A 151 4.35 5.63 2.57
C LYS A 151 4.46 4.35 3.37
N PHE A 152 4.10 3.23 2.75
CA PHE A 152 4.30 1.88 3.29
C PHE A 152 5.02 1.03 2.26
N LEU A 153 6.11 0.38 2.67
CA LEU A 153 6.79 -0.62 1.86
C LEU A 153 6.26 -2.00 2.20
N VAL A 154 5.78 -2.71 1.19
CA VAL A 154 5.28 -4.08 1.26
C VAL A 154 6.28 -4.99 0.54
N GLY A 155 6.65 -6.10 1.17
CA GLY A 155 7.55 -7.09 0.59
C GLY A 155 6.88 -7.97 -0.47
N ARG A 156 7.69 -8.82 -1.13
CA ARG A 156 7.21 -9.76 -2.16
C ARG A 156 6.23 -10.81 -1.61
N ASP A 157 6.23 -11.03 -0.30
CA ASP A 157 5.28 -11.91 0.41
C ASP A 157 3.95 -11.21 0.75
N GLY A 158 3.79 -9.93 0.38
CA GLY A 158 2.62 -9.13 0.64
C GLY A 158 2.52 -8.58 2.06
N ARG A 159 3.56 -8.73 2.89
CA ARG A 159 3.61 -8.22 4.27
C ARG A 159 4.23 -6.83 4.32
N VAL A 160 3.74 -5.99 5.24
CA VAL A 160 4.29 -4.65 5.43
C VAL A 160 5.66 -4.73 6.10
N ILE A 161 6.68 -4.20 5.44
CA ILE A 161 8.05 -4.14 5.95
C ILE A 161 8.25 -2.89 6.81
N LYS A 162 7.85 -1.71 6.31
CA LYS A 162 8.16 -0.42 6.92
C LYS A 162 7.15 0.66 6.55
N ARG A 163 6.93 1.59 7.46
CA ARG A 163 6.20 2.83 7.26
C ARG A 163 7.16 4.01 7.25
N TYR A 164 6.94 4.96 6.35
CA TYR A 164 7.75 6.17 6.20
C TYR A 164 6.90 7.41 6.42
N ALA A 165 7.50 8.42 7.05
CA ALA A 165 6.88 9.71 7.24
C ALA A 165 6.78 10.50 5.92
N PRO A 166 5.88 11.51 5.84
CA PRO A 166 5.84 12.42 4.67
C PRO A 166 7.18 13.05 4.32
N THR A 167 8.00 13.35 5.33
CA THR A 167 9.34 13.96 5.17
C THR A 167 10.39 13.00 4.62
N ASP A 168 10.16 11.68 4.68
CA ASP A 168 11.08 10.70 4.11
C ASP A 168 11.02 10.76 2.58
N LYS A 169 12.09 11.20 1.97
CA LYS A 169 12.15 11.37 0.51
C LYS A 169 12.19 10.01 -0.19
N PRO A 170 11.57 9.88 -1.39
CA PRO A 170 11.60 8.64 -2.16
C PRO A 170 13.01 8.08 -2.38
N GLU A 171 14.00 8.93 -2.62
CA GLU A 171 15.39 8.52 -2.85
C GLU A 171 15.99 7.77 -1.64
N SER A 172 15.57 8.12 -0.42
CA SER A 172 16.04 7.48 0.81
C SER A 172 15.47 6.07 1.00
N ILE A 173 14.45 5.69 0.25
CA ILE A 173 13.79 4.38 0.34
C ILE A 173 14.48 3.35 -0.57
N ALA A 174 15.29 3.76 -1.53
CA ALA A 174 15.89 2.88 -2.52
C ALA A 174 16.63 1.67 -1.92
N ALA A 175 17.40 1.88 -0.84
CA ALA A 175 18.11 0.79 -0.17
C ALA A 175 17.15 -0.26 0.44
N ASP A 176 16.04 0.17 1.02
CA ASP A 176 15.02 -0.73 1.56
C ASP A 176 14.28 -1.50 0.44
N ILE A 177 14.07 -0.87 -0.71
CA ILE A 177 13.52 -1.53 -1.92
C ILE A 177 14.49 -2.60 -2.41
N GLU A 178 15.78 -2.28 -2.53
CA GLU A 178 16.81 -3.26 -2.93
C GLU A 178 16.79 -4.49 -2.00
N ALA A 179 16.71 -4.27 -0.69
CA ALA A 179 16.62 -5.36 0.29
C ALA A 179 15.34 -6.19 0.12
N ALA A 180 14.21 -5.55 -0.17
CA ALA A 180 12.93 -6.24 -0.41
C ALA A 180 12.91 -7.05 -1.71
N LEU A 181 13.75 -6.70 -2.68
CA LEU A 181 13.87 -7.37 -3.98
C LEU A 181 14.95 -8.47 -4.01
N ALA A 182 15.76 -8.54 -2.98
CA ALA A 182 16.85 -9.51 -2.88
C ALA A 182 16.37 -10.97 -2.76
#